data_ed590f676504f646e8254a80baa59bd6
#
_entry.id   ed590f676504f646e8254a80baa59bd6
#
_cell.length_a   1.000
_cell.length_b   1.000
_cell.length_c   1.000
_cell.angle_alpha   90.00
_cell.angle_beta   90.00
_cell.angle_gamma   90.00
#
_symmetry.space_group_name_H-M   'P 1'
#
loop_
_entity.id
_entity.type
_entity.pdbx_description
1 polymer ?
#
loop_
_entity_poly.entity_id
_entity_poly.type
_entity_poly.pdbx_seq_one_letter_code
_entity_poly.pdbx_strand_id
1 'polypeptide(L)'
;VLVSVLMGVLPFVLAYQVISPLVMGDSVETEFVLLRVIGVLICLVLQAVLYGWGLSISHKAAYNTLFRLRVSLQEKFEKLPLGIVEEKGTGTIKKLFVDDVDSLELLLAHSVPEGIANLLIPLVIYVAMFCADWKLALMSLASIPISLLSMVIMYSVGMKRMGPYYQSAQKMNNTIIEYINGMEVVKVFNRESESYENFRKDVTDYRDYTLAWYKAAWPWMAIYGSLLPCTVILTLPLGAWFVLCGISTLPDLILVLCLSLSIGIPLLKALG
;
A
#
# COMPACT_ATOMS: atom_id res chain seq x y z
N VAL A 1 -15.23 -0.43 -7.61
CA VAL A 1 -13.84 0.00 -7.42
C VAL A 1 -13.13 0.18 -8.78
N LEU A 2 -13.07 -0.85 -9.66
CA LEU A 2 -12.41 -0.72 -10.99
C LEU A 2 -12.91 0.47 -11.81
N VAL A 3 -14.23 0.62 -11.94
CA VAL A 3 -14.83 1.73 -12.69
C VAL A 3 -14.52 3.08 -12.03
N SER A 4 -14.51 3.15 -10.70
CA SER A 4 -14.16 4.40 -10.00
C SER A 4 -12.74 4.86 -10.29
N VAL A 5 -11.78 3.92 -10.33
CA VAL A 5 -10.40 4.29 -10.60
C VAL A 5 -10.18 4.67 -12.07
N LEU A 6 -10.88 4.05 -13.02
CA LEU A 6 -10.88 4.54 -14.42
C LEU A 6 -11.43 5.97 -14.53
N MET A 7 -12.47 6.31 -13.75
CA MET A 7 -12.96 7.71 -13.66
C MET A 7 -11.90 8.65 -13.09
N GLY A 8 -10.99 8.16 -12.24
CA GLY A 8 -9.85 8.93 -11.71
C GLY A 8 -8.75 9.20 -12.73
N VAL A 9 -8.68 8.45 -13.84
CA VAL A 9 -7.72 8.68 -14.93
C VAL A 9 -8.21 9.73 -15.91
N LEU A 10 -9.51 9.81 -16.17
CA LEU A 10 -10.10 10.75 -17.13
C LEU A 10 -9.73 12.23 -16.88
N PRO A 11 -9.63 12.75 -15.67
CA PRO A 11 -9.14 14.10 -15.39
C PRO A 11 -7.79 14.42 -16.02
N PHE A 12 -6.87 13.46 -16.06
CA PHE A 12 -5.55 13.64 -16.67
C PHE A 12 -5.63 13.71 -18.19
N VAL A 13 -6.54 12.97 -18.80
CA VAL A 13 -6.82 13.07 -20.25
C VAL A 13 -7.48 14.40 -20.60
N LEU A 14 -8.41 14.87 -19.78
CA LEU A 14 -9.04 16.17 -19.94
C LEU A 14 -8.04 17.32 -19.74
N ALA A 15 -7.13 17.19 -18.77
CA ALA A 15 -6.04 18.13 -18.57
C ALA A 15 -5.09 18.18 -19.79
N TYR A 16 -4.73 17.03 -20.36
CA TYR A 16 -3.97 16.96 -21.61
C TYR A 16 -4.63 17.74 -22.75
N GLN A 17 -5.96 17.60 -22.93
CA GLN A 17 -6.69 18.31 -23.99
C GLN A 17 -6.65 19.84 -23.85
N VAL A 18 -6.41 20.36 -22.65
CA VAL A 18 -6.23 21.81 -22.40
C VAL A 18 -4.76 22.21 -22.52
N ILE A 19 -3.86 21.43 -21.93
CA ILE A 19 -2.43 21.77 -21.84
C ILE A 19 -1.76 21.70 -23.22
N SER A 20 -2.07 20.66 -24.01
CA SER A 20 -1.42 20.44 -25.31
C SER A 20 -1.59 21.60 -26.28
N PRO A 21 -2.80 22.10 -26.58
CA PRO A 21 -2.98 23.28 -27.47
C PRO A 21 -2.32 24.55 -26.92
N LEU A 22 -2.40 24.79 -25.58
CA LEU A 22 -1.77 25.95 -24.94
C LEU A 22 -0.25 25.95 -25.12
N VAL A 23 0.39 24.80 -24.99
CA VAL A 23 1.84 24.66 -25.15
C VAL A 23 2.24 24.75 -26.62
N MET A 24 1.38 24.32 -27.53
CA MET A 24 1.59 24.48 -29.01
C MET A 24 1.41 25.91 -29.47
N GLY A 25 0.86 26.79 -28.65
CA GLY A 25 0.60 28.19 -29.02
C GLY A 25 -0.71 28.40 -29.73
N ASP A 26 -1.61 27.43 -29.73
CA ASP A 26 -2.93 27.54 -30.31
C ASP A 26 -3.83 28.44 -29.43
N SER A 27 -4.75 29.17 -30.08
CA SER A 27 -5.77 29.93 -29.37
C SER A 27 -6.82 29.00 -28.81
N VAL A 28 -6.90 28.91 -27.48
CA VAL A 28 -7.89 28.09 -26.78
C VAL A 28 -9.04 28.96 -26.29
N GLU A 29 -10.26 28.65 -26.70
CA GLU A 29 -11.46 29.36 -26.27
C GLU A 29 -11.73 29.12 -24.78
N THR A 30 -12.13 30.18 -24.07
CA THR A 30 -12.45 30.10 -22.65
C THR A 30 -13.58 29.10 -22.38
N GLU A 31 -14.55 29.00 -23.25
CA GLU A 31 -15.66 28.04 -23.15
C GLU A 31 -15.17 26.58 -23.18
N PHE A 32 -14.22 26.29 -24.12
CA PHE A 32 -13.59 24.96 -24.18
C PHE A 32 -12.91 24.59 -22.90
N VAL A 33 -12.11 25.50 -22.29
CA VAL A 33 -11.44 25.25 -21.01
C VAL A 33 -12.45 25.02 -19.89
N LEU A 34 -13.49 25.88 -19.80
CA LEU A 34 -14.52 25.76 -18.79
C LEU A 34 -15.24 24.40 -18.85
N LEU A 35 -15.57 23.95 -20.06
CA LEU A 35 -16.21 22.64 -20.27
C LEU A 35 -15.33 21.48 -19.78
N ARG A 36 -13.99 21.55 -20.00
CA ARG A 36 -13.05 20.54 -19.50
C ARG A 36 -12.91 20.57 -17.99
N VAL A 37 -12.87 21.75 -17.37
CA VAL A 37 -12.86 21.91 -15.91
C VAL A 37 -14.12 21.30 -15.27
N ILE A 38 -15.30 21.60 -15.85
CA ILE A 38 -16.56 20.97 -15.40
C ILE A 38 -16.49 19.44 -15.57
N GLY A 39 -15.97 18.96 -16.70
CA GLY A 39 -15.74 17.53 -16.91
C GLY A 39 -14.87 16.89 -15.86
N VAL A 40 -13.77 17.53 -15.45
CA VAL A 40 -12.89 17.07 -14.35
C VAL A 40 -13.68 16.98 -13.05
N LEU A 41 -14.45 18.00 -12.69
CA LEU A 41 -15.27 18.00 -11.47
C LEU A 41 -16.30 16.86 -11.48
N ILE A 42 -16.97 16.63 -12.60
CA ILE A 42 -17.91 15.52 -12.76
C ILE A 42 -17.21 14.17 -12.58
N CYS A 43 -16.04 13.98 -13.20
CA CYS A 43 -15.26 12.75 -13.06
C CYS A 43 -14.85 12.50 -11.61
N LEU A 44 -14.41 13.53 -10.87
CA LEU A 44 -14.04 13.40 -9.45
C LEU A 44 -15.24 13.04 -8.57
N VAL A 45 -16.41 13.65 -8.81
CA VAL A 45 -17.64 13.31 -8.07
C VAL A 45 -18.06 11.87 -8.38
N LEU A 46 -18.07 11.49 -9.66
CA LEU A 46 -18.41 10.12 -10.05
C LEU A 46 -17.42 9.10 -9.46
N GLN A 47 -16.13 9.41 -9.48
CA GLN A 47 -15.10 8.58 -8.84
C GLN A 47 -15.41 8.37 -7.35
N ALA A 48 -15.69 9.43 -6.60
CA ALA A 48 -15.97 9.36 -5.17
C ALA A 48 -17.24 8.51 -4.88
N VAL A 49 -18.31 8.75 -5.64
CA VAL A 49 -19.59 8.01 -5.48
C VAL A 49 -19.41 6.53 -5.82
N LEU A 50 -18.77 6.22 -6.95
CA LEU A 50 -18.53 4.84 -7.39
C LEU A 50 -17.58 4.09 -6.46
N TYR A 51 -16.57 4.79 -5.91
CA TYR A 51 -15.66 4.21 -4.93
C TYR A 51 -16.39 3.87 -3.63
N GLY A 52 -17.17 4.80 -3.10
CA GLY A 52 -17.99 4.58 -1.89
C GLY A 52 -18.99 3.43 -2.07
N TRP A 53 -19.66 3.35 -3.21
CA TRP A 53 -20.54 2.23 -3.55
C TRP A 53 -19.76 0.91 -3.64
N GLY A 54 -18.64 0.89 -4.34
CA GLY A 54 -17.78 -0.28 -4.46
C GLY A 54 -17.30 -0.79 -3.11
N LEU A 55 -16.89 0.11 -2.23
CA LEU A 55 -16.47 -0.20 -0.86
C LEU A 55 -17.63 -0.77 -0.02
N SER A 56 -18.81 -0.15 -0.10
CA SER A 56 -19.99 -0.63 0.61
C SER A 56 -20.38 -2.06 0.21
N ILE A 57 -20.35 -2.37 -1.08
CA ILE A 57 -20.61 -3.74 -1.59
C ILE A 57 -19.54 -4.72 -1.10
N SER A 58 -18.27 -4.30 -1.11
CA SER A 58 -17.15 -5.13 -0.66
C SER A 58 -17.25 -5.48 0.82
N HIS A 59 -17.52 -4.48 1.68
CA HIS A 59 -17.75 -4.72 3.11
C HIS A 59 -18.94 -5.64 3.37
N LYS A 60 -20.06 -5.44 2.66
CA LYS A 60 -21.23 -6.31 2.79
C LYS A 60 -20.90 -7.77 2.41
N ALA A 61 -20.14 -7.98 1.36
CA ALA A 61 -19.67 -9.30 0.96
C ALA A 61 -18.71 -9.91 1.99
N ALA A 62 -17.76 -9.11 2.51
CA ALA A 62 -16.82 -9.54 3.54
C ALA A 62 -17.55 -9.97 4.82
N TYR A 63 -18.42 -9.13 5.39
CA TYR A 63 -19.16 -9.47 6.61
C TYR A 63 -20.07 -10.69 6.44
N ASN A 64 -20.71 -10.86 5.29
CA ASN A 64 -21.47 -12.08 5.01
C ASN A 64 -20.58 -13.32 4.99
N THR A 65 -19.37 -13.22 4.45
CA THR A 65 -18.39 -14.31 4.44
C THR A 65 -17.89 -14.62 5.84
N LEU A 66 -17.54 -13.60 6.63
CA LEU A 66 -17.12 -13.75 8.03
C LEU A 66 -18.21 -14.38 8.90
N PHE A 67 -19.47 -13.96 8.71
CA PHE A 67 -20.60 -14.57 9.38
C PHE A 67 -20.71 -16.07 9.07
N ARG A 68 -20.68 -16.45 7.79
CA ARG A 68 -20.73 -17.87 7.39
C ARG A 68 -19.56 -18.66 7.94
N LEU A 69 -18.37 -18.07 7.98
CA LEU A 69 -17.18 -18.69 8.53
C LEU A 69 -17.34 -18.98 10.03
N ARG A 70 -17.86 -17.99 10.81
CA ARG A 70 -18.13 -18.18 12.25
C ARG A 70 -19.15 -19.29 12.50
N VAL A 71 -20.24 -19.32 11.74
CA VAL A 71 -21.24 -20.40 11.85
C VAL A 71 -20.61 -21.77 11.53
N SER A 72 -19.83 -21.86 10.47
CA SER A 72 -19.14 -23.12 10.11
C SER A 72 -18.09 -23.55 11.15
N LEU A 73 -17.39 -22.59 11.75
CA LEU A 73 -16.48 -22.87 12.86
C LEU A 73 -17.24 -23.41 14.07
N GLN A 74 -18.36 -22.79 14.45
CA GLN A 74 -19.20 -23.24 15.57
C GLN A 74 -19.71 -24.67 15.34
N GLU A 75 -20.27 -24.96 14.18
CA GLU A 75 -20.74 -26.30 13.82
C GLU A 75 -19.64 -27.38 13.91
N LYS A 76 -18.40 -27.00 13.56
CA LYS A 76 -17.24 -27.90 13.72
C LYS A 76 -16.86 -28.07 15.19
N PHE A 77 -16.86 -26.99 15.98
CA PHE A 77 -16.53 -27.05 17.39
C PHE A 77 -17.52 -27.91 18.20
N GLU A 78 -18.80 -27.84 17.89
CA GLU A 78 -19.84 -28.68 18.52
C GLU A 78 -19.61 -30.19 18.30
N LYS A 79 -18.92 -30.57 17.22
CA LYS A 79 -18.61 -31.97 16.88
C LYS A 79 -17.27 -32.45 17.44
N LEU A 80 -16.46 -31.57 18.03
CA LEU A 80 -15.17 -31.94 18.59
C LEU A 80 -15.34 -32.59 19.98
N PRO A 81 -14.52 -33.60 20.31
CA PRO A 81 -14.45 -34.14 21.66
C PRO A 81 -14.03 -33.06 22.67
N LEU A 82 -14.67 -33.04 23.84
CA LEU A 82 -14.46 -32.02 24.87
C LEU A 82 -12.97 -31.88 25.26
N GLY A 83 -12.23 -32.98 25.34
CA GLY A 83 -10.80 -32.96 25.66
C GLY A 83 -9.94 -32.15 24.69
N ILE A 84 -10.29 -32.11 23.39
CA ILE A 84 -9.58 -31.29 22.39
C ILE A 84 -9.89 -29.80 22.63
N VAL A 85 -11.11 -29.49 23.03
CA VAL A 85 -11.54 -28.10 23.32
C VAL A 85 -10.83 -27.59 24.57
N GLU A 86 -10.74 -28.41 25.60
CA GLU A 86 -10.04 -28.10 26.86
C GLU A 86 -8.52 -27.93 26.64
N GLU A 87 -7.90 -28.83 25.87
CA GLU A 87 -6.46 -28.75 25.52
C GLU A 87 -6.08 -27.44 24.83
N LYS A 88 -6.93 -26.97 23.91
CA LYS A 88 -6.70 -25.70 23.20
C LYS A 88 -6.85 -24.46 24.08
N GLY A 89 -7.64 -24.54 25.12
CA GLY A 89 -7.92 -23.45 26.04
C GLY A 89 -8.85 -22.37 25.47
N THR A 90 -9.64 -21.77 26.35
CA THR A 90 -10.65 -20.75 25.98
C THR A 90 -10.05 -19.51 25.29
N GLY A 91 -8.83 -19.12 25.65
CA GLY A 91 -8.14 -17.98 25.05
C GLY A 91 -7.83 -18.19 23.57
N THR A 92 -7.34 -19.38 23.20
CA THR A 92 -7.03 -19.73 21.80
C THR A 92 -8.30 -19.81 20.96
N ILE A 93 -9.37 -20.39 21.53
CA ILE A 93 -10.66 -20.48 20.85
C ILE A 93 -11.26 -19.09 20.63
N LYS A 94 -11.26 -18.22 21.65
CA LYS A 94 -11.68 -16.84 21.51
C LYS A 94 -10.90 -16.12 20.43
N LYS A 95 -9.57 -16.24 20.42
CA LYS A 95 -8.71 -15.65 19.39
C LYS A 95 -9.13 -16.09 17.99
N LEU A 96 -9.36 -17.38 17.78
CA LEU A 96 -9.79 -17.92 16.49
C LEU A 96 -11.12 -17.32 16.01
N PHE A 97 -12.14 -17.27 16.89
CA PHE A 97 -13.49 -16.80 16.55
C PHE A 97 -13.59 -15.30 16.38
N VAL A 98 -12.78 -14.53 17.09
CA VAL A 98 -12.82 -13.06 17.09
C VAL A 98 -11.66 -12.52 16.26
N ASP A 99 -10.43 -12.62 16.77
CA ASP A 99 -9.29 -11.89 16.23
C ASP A 99 -8.86 -12.42 14.85
N ASP A 100 -8.74 -13.75 14.68
CA ASP A 100 -8.28 -14.35 13.42
C ASP A 100 -9.34 -14.22 12.32
N VAL A 101 -10.63 -14.37 12.67
CA VAL A 101 -11.72 -14.17 11.70
C VAL A 101 -11.85 -12.69 11.33
N ASP A 102 -11.75 -11.75 12.28
CA ASP A 102 -11.82 -10.32 11.99
C ASP A 102 -10.63 -9.85 11.13
N SER A 103 -9.46 -10.46 11.28
CA SER A 103 -8.31 -10.14 10.43
C SER A 103 -8.55 -10.38 8.94
N LEU A 104 -9.46 -11.30 8.58
CA LEU A 104 -9.86 -11.56 7.20
C LEU A 104 -10.71 -10.46 6.58
N GLU A 105 -11.32 -9.58 7.39
CA GLU A 105 -12.08 -8.44 6.88
C GLU A 105 -11.20 -7.55 6.01
N LEU A 106 -10.02 -7.17 6.52
CA LEU A 106 -9.08 -6.31 5.81
C LEU A 106 -8.70 -6.90 4.45
N LEU A 107 -8.48 -8.21 4.40
CA LEU A 107 -8.16 -8.91 3.15
C LEU A 107 -9.33 -8.87 2.17
N LEU A 108 -10.54 -9.23 2.62
CA LEU A 108 -11.71 -9.39 1.74
C LEU A 108 -12.33 -8.05 1.33
N ALA A 109 -12.40 -7.09 2.26
CA ALA A 109 -13.05 -5.81 2.02
C ALA A 109 -12.16 -4.82 1.26
N HIS A 110 -10.84 -4.85 1.49
CA HIS A 110 -9.89 -3.88 0.97
C HIS A 110 -8.82 -4.51 0.07
N SER A 111 -8.00 -5.44 0.59
CA SER A 111 -6.81 -5.90 -0.13
C SER A 111 -7.12 -6.55 -1.47
N VAL A 112 -8.16 -7.38 -1.55
CA VAL A 112 -8.53 -8.05 -2.81
C VAL A 112 -9.12 -7.06 -3.83
N PRO A 113 -10.19 -6.28 -3.54
CA PRO A 113 -10.78 -5.40 -4.55
C PRO A 113 -9.87 -4.24 -4.94
N GLU A 114 -9.15 -3.66 -3.99
CA GLU A 114 -8.21 -2.56 -4.27
C GLU A 114 -6.94 -3.07 -4.93
N GLY A 115 -6.40 -4.22 -4.52
CA GLY A 115 -5.23 -4.83 -5.12
C GLY A 115 -5.43 -5.15 -6.61
N ILE A 116 -6.57 -5.76 -6.97
CA ILE A 116 -6.93 -6.01 -8.37
C ILE A 116 -7.03 -4.71 -9.16
N ALA A 117 -7.69 -3.68 -8.61
CA ALA A 117 -7.84 -2.39 -9.26
C ALA A 117 -6.48 -1.71 -9.47
N ASN A 118 -5.64 -1.69 -8.43
CA ASN A 118 -4.33 -1.04 -8.48
C ASN A 118 -3.32 -1.77 -9.38
N LEU A 119 -3.53 -3.05 -9.71
CA LEU A 119 -2.74 -3.78 -10.73
C LEU A 119 -3.24 -3.53 -12.15
N LEU A 120 -4.56 -3.60 -12.35
CA LEU A 120 -5.15 -3.50 -13.71
C LEU A 120 -5.04 -2.09 -14.29
N ILE A 121 -5.14 -1.05 -13.47
CA ILE A 121 -5.14 0.33 -13.95
C ILE A 121 -3.81 0.76 -14.54
N PRO A 122 -2.66 0.57 -13.87
CA PRO A 122 -1.37 0.83 -14.50
C PRO A 122 -1.20 0.06 -15.81
N LEU A 123 -1.67 -1.19 -15.87
CA LEU A 123 -1.61 -1.99 -17.10
C LEU A 123 -2.36 -1.32 -18.24
N VAL A 124 -3.62 -0.91 -18.02
CA VAL A 124 -4.45 -0.25 -19.03
C VAL A 124 -3.83 1.08 -19.47
N ILE A 125 -3.30 1.86 -18.52
CA ILE A 125 -2.67 3.15 -18.83
C ILE A 125 -1.37 2.93 -19.61
N TYR A 126 -0.54 1.97 -19.25
CA TYR A 126 0.65 1.65 -20.06
C TYR A 126 0.31 1.20 -21.45
N VAL A 127 -0.76 0.40 -21.65
CA VAL A 127 -1.24 0.06 -23.00
C VAL A 127 -1.60 1.33 -23.78
N ALA A 128 -2.32 2.26 -23.17
CA ALA A 128 -2.65 3.54 -23.82
C ALA A 128 -1.40 4.37 -24.15
N MET A 129 -0.42 4.42 -23.23
CA MET A 129 0.86 5.11 -23.47
C MET A 129 1.66 4.46 -24.60
N PHE A 130 1.71 3.12 -24.66
CA PHE A 130 2.37 2.41 -25.75
C PHE A 130 1.70 2.64 -27.12
N CYS A 131 0.38 2.82 -27.13
CA CYS A 131 -0.35 3.18 -28.36
C CYS A 131 -0.09 4.63 -28.79
N ALA A 132 0.19 5.55 -27.86
CA ALA A 132 0.51 6.95 -28.17
C ALA A 132 1.95 7.09 -28.67
N ASP A 133 2.93 6.77 -27.82
CA ASP A 133 4.36 6.72 -28.20
C ASP A 133 5.08 5.65 -27.35
N TRP A 134 5.43 4.55 -27.97
CA TRP A 134 6.08 3.42 -27.31
C TRP A 134 7.46 3.77 -26.71
N LYS A 135 8.19 4.73 -27.28
CA LYS A 135 9.51 5.16 -26.81
C LYS A 135 9.38 5.90 -25.49
N LEU A 136 8.44 6.85 -25.42
CA LEU A 136 8.15 7.59 -24.19
C LEU A 136 7.55 6.68 -23.10
N ALA A 137 6.70 5.72 -23.50
CA ALA A 137 6.15 4.71 -22.60
C ALA A 137 7.25 3.84 -21.97
N LEU A 138 8.24 3.40 -22.75
CA LEU A 138 9.41 2.66 -22.24
C LEU A 138 10.24 3.47 -21.23
N MET A 139 10.37 4.78 -21.45
CA MET A 139 11.09 5.65 -20.50
C MET A 139 10.35 5.78 -19.17
N SER A 140 9.03 5.94 -19.22
CA SER A 140 8.21 5.92 -18.03
C SER A 140 8.34 4.56 -17.29
N LEU A 141 8.32 3.46 -18.03
CA LEU A 141 8.45 2.11 -17.49
C LEU A 141 9.83 1.87 -16.87
N ALA A 142 10.90 2.50 -17.32
CA ALA A 142 12.26 2.30 -16.84
C ALA A 142 12.46 2.68 -15.35
N SER A 143 11.61 3.53 -14.80
CA SER A 143 11.63 3.88 -13.37
C SER A 143 11.20 2.71 -12.46
N ILE A 144 10.35 1.81 -12.95
CA ILE A 144 9.79 0.69 -12.18
C ILE A 144 10.86 -0.34 -11.81
N PRO A 145 11.69 -0.87 -12.74
CA PRO A 145 12.77 -1.79 -12.40
C PRO A 145 13.74 -1.24 -11.37
N ILE A 146 14.08 0.06 -11.44
CA ILE A 146 14.97 0.72 -10.47
C ILE A 146 14.32 0.74 -9.08
N SER A 147 13.04 1.07 -9.01
CA SER A 147 12.29 1.07 -7.76
C SER A 147 12.15 -0.34 -7.17
N LEU A 148 11.85 -1.35 -8.00
CA LEU A 148 11.76 -2.74 -7.58
C LEU A 148 13.11 -3.27 -7.09
N LEU A 149 14.21 -2.90 -7.74
CA LEU A 149 15.55 -3.26 -7.26
C LEU A 149 15.81 -2.68 -5.87
N SER A 150 15.45 -1.42 -5.63
CA SER A 150 15.55 -0.80 -4.31
C SER A 150 14.69 -1.54 -3.26
N MET A 151 13.48 -1.96 -3.63
CA MET A 151 12.60 -2.78 -2.78
C MET A 151 13.26 -4.14 -2.43
N VAL A 152 13.82 -4.84 -3.41
CA VAL A 152 14.53 -6.13 -3.19
C VAL A 152 15.70 -5.94 -2.23
N ILE A 153 16.48 -4.88 -2.40
CA ILE A 153 17.60 -4.57 -1.50
C ILE A 153 17.07 -4.27 -0.09
N MET A 154 16.01 -3.48 0.04
CA MET A 154 15.35 -3.18 1.31
C MET A 154 14.96 -4.46 2.05
N TYR A 155 14.25 -5.37 1.37
CA TYR A 155 13.87 -6.65 1.96
C TYR A 155 15.07 -7.51 2.33
N SER A 156 16.09 -7.62 1.48
CA SER A 156 17.28 -8.43 1.76
C SER A 156 18.07 -7.93 2.97
N VAL A 157 18.20 -6.62 3.11
CA VAL A 157 18.86 -5.97 4.26
C VAL A 157 17.99 -6.09 5.53
N GLY A 158 16.67 -5.93 5.38
CA GLY A 158 15.70 -6.08 6.47
C GLY A 158 15.68 -7.50 7.02
N MET A 159 15.60 -8.53 6.18
CA MET A 159 15.56 -9.93 6.58
C MET A 159 16.76 -10.36 7.41
N LYS A 160 17.95 -9.87 7.09
CA LYS A 160 19.18 -10.16 7.86
C LYS A 160 19.11 -9.69 9.32
N ARG A 161 18.34 -8.65 9.60
CA ARG A 161 18.17 -8.05 10.93
C ARG A 161 16.88 -8.45 11.65
N MET A 162 16.02 -9.16 10.97
CA MET A 162 14.71 -9.58 11.46
C MET A 162 14.81 -10.59 12.62
N GLY A 163 15.77 -11.53 12.56
CA GLY A 163 16.01 -12.51 13.62
C GLY A 163 16.32 -11.88 14.97
N PRO A 164 17.36 -11.04 15.10
CA PRO A 164 17.65 -10.31 16.34
C PRO A 164 16.49 -9.44 16.83
N TYR A 165 15.75 -8.80 15.93
CA TYR A 165 14.55 -8.04 16.28
C TYR A 165 13.50 -8.90 16.97
N TYR A 166 13.11 -10.04 16.36
CA TYR A 166 12.11 -10.93 16.95
C TYR A 166 12.56 -11.55 18.26
N GLN A 167 13.85 -11.90 18.38
CA GLN A 167 14.40 -12.43 19.64
C GLN A 167 14.33 -11.39 20.76
N SER A 168 14.68 -10.12 20.47
CA SER A 168 14.60 -9.04 21.46
C SER A 168 13.16 -8.71 21.84
N ALA A 169 12.23 -8.75 20.86
CA ALA A 169 10.79 -8.56 21.09
C ALA A 169 10.23 -9.67 22.00
N GLN A 170 10.57 -10.91 21.73
CA GLN A 170 10.14 -12.05 22.56
C GLN A 170 10.71 -11.97 23.98
N LYS A 171 12.00 -11.62 24.09
CA LYS A 171 12.65 -11.43 25.40
C LYS A 171 11.95 -10.33 26.21
N MET A 172 11.72 -9.17 25.60
CA MET A 172 10.99 -8.07 26.24
C MET A 172 9.59 -8.50 26.69
N ASN A 173 8.83 -9.21 25.84
CA ASN A 173 7.51 -9.71 26.21
C ASN A 173 7.57 -10.68 27.40
N ASN A 174 8.54 -11.59 27.43
CA ASN A 174 8.72 -12.51 28.56
C ASN A 174 9.05 -11.73 29.84
N THR A 175 9.95 -10.77 29.78
CA THR A 175 10.30 -9.90 30.92
C THR A 175 9.10 -9.10 31.43
N ILE A 176 8.21 -8.62 30.53
CA ILE A 176 6.97 -7.95 30.92
C ILE A 176 6.06 -8.91 31.69
N ILE A 177 5.88 -10.14 31.19
CA ILE A 177 5.05 -11.16 31.83
C ILE A 177 5.62 -11.56 33.22
N GLU A 178 6.93 -11.79 33.27
CA GLU A 178 7.62 -12.09 34.57
C GLU A 178 7.48 -10.92 35.56
N TYR A 179 7.64 -9.67 35.10
CA TYR A 179 7.48 -8.50 35.94
C TYR A 179 6.06 -8.37 36.48
N ILE A 180 5.03 -8.59 35.65
CA ILE A 180 3.63 -8.54 36.09
C ILE A 180 3.31 -9.67 37.08
N ASN A 181 3.71 -10.91 36.78
CA ASN A 181 3.44 -12.06 37.60
C ASN A 181 4.26 -12.06 38.91
N GLY A 182 5.47 -11.51 38.84
CA GLY A 182 6.38 -11.43 40.00
C GLY A 182 6.23 -10.18 40.85
N MET A 183 5.32 -9.26 40.51
CA MET A 183 5.18 -7.98 41.18
C MET A 183 4.92 -8.08 42.66
N GLU A 184 4.16 -9.09 43.08
CA GLU A 184 3.87 -9.35 44.49
C GLU A 184 5.15 -9.73 45.27
N VAL A 185 5.98 -10.60 44.69
CA VAL A 185 7.27 -11.01 45.24
C VAL A 185 8.27 -9.86 45.31
N VAL A 186 8.34 -9.07 44.20
CA VAL A 186 9.21 -7.88 44.13
C VAL A 186 8.89 -6.89 45.25
N LYS A 187 7.61 -6.65 45.51
CA LYS A 187 7.15 -5.75 46.57
C LYS A 187 7.45 -6.28 47.98
N VAL A 188 7.21 -7.58 48.19
CA VAL A 188 7.45 -8.19 49.51
C VAL A 188 8.95 -8.16 49.89
N PHE A 189 9.83 -8.37 48.90
CA PHE A 189 11.28 -8.43 49.15
C PHE A 189 12.03 -7.11 48.89
N ASN A 190 11.33 -6.01 48.55
CA ASN A 190 11.90 -4.70 48.23
C ASN A 190 12.98 -4.74 47.12
N ARG A 191 12.82 -5.61 46.13
CA ARG A 191 13.75 -5.72 44.97
C ARG A 191 13.29 -4.95 43.76
N GLU A 192 12.61 -3.83 43.95
CA GLU A 192 12.05 -3.00 42.85
C GLU A 192 13.14 -2.47 41.89
N SER A 193 14.31 -2.11 42.44
CA SER A 193 15.39 -1.55 41.64
C SER A 193 16.04 -2.56 40.66
N GLU A 194 16.28 -3.79 41.11
CA GLU A 194 16.89 -4.84 40.30
C GLU A 194 15.95 -5.34 39.22
N SER A 195 14.69 -5.53 39.56
CA SER A 195 13.65 -5.91 38.59
C SER A 195 13.43 -4.82 37.54
N TYR A 196 13.46 -3.54 37.94
CA TYR A 196 13.33 -2.41 37.02
C TYR A 196 14.52 -2.29 36.07
N GLU A 197 15.75 -2.49 36.48
CA GLU A 197 16.93 -2.41 35.62
C GLU A 197 16.94 -3.51 34.56
N ASN A 198 16.53 -4.73 34.86
CA ASN A 198 16.39 -5.83 33.91
C ASN A 198 15.31 -5.50 32.87
N PHE A 199 14.16 -5.02 33.32
CA PHE A 199 13.09 -4.56 32.42
C PHE A 199 13.57 -3.44 31.50
N ARG A 200 14.20 -2.40 32.06
CA ARG A 200 14.74 -1.26 31.32
C ARG A 200 15.76 -1.69 30.26
N LYS A 201 16.63 -2.64 30.59
CA LYS A 201 17.63 -3.18 29.67
C LYS A 201 16.95 -3.85 28.48
N ASP A 202 15.99 -4.73 28.72
CA ASP A 202 15.33 -5.49 27.64
C ASP A 202 14.49 -4.57 26.73
N VAL A 203 13.84 -3.55 27.29
CA VAL A 203 13.14 -2.52 26.50
C VAL A 203 14.14 -1.68 25.68
N THR A 204 15.30 -1.37 26.25
CA THR A 204 16.36 -0.63 25.54
C THR A 204 16.94 -1.46 24.40
N ASP A 205 17.25 -2.72 24.65
CA ASP A 205 17.75 -3.65 23.64
C ASP A 205 16.75 -3.80 22.48
N TYR A 206 15.45 -3.97 22.78
CA TYR A 206 14.40 -4.02 21.77
C TYR A 206 14.33 -2.73 20.94
N ARG A 207 14.40 -1.56 21.58
CA ARG A 207 14.45 -0.27 20.87
C ARG A 207 15.66 -0.20 19.93
N ASP A 208 16.84 -0.58 20.42
CA ASP A 208 18.08 -0.44 19.66
C ASP A 208 18.14 -1.40 18.47
N TYR A 209 17.69 -2.64 18.63
CA TYR A 209 17.52 -3.58 17.51
C TYR A 209 16.48 -3.10 16.50
N THR A 210 15.35 -2.56 16.97
CA THR A 210 14.32 -1.99 16.09
C THR A 210 14.86 -0.82 15.28
N LEU A 211 15.54 0.12 15.94
CA LEU A 211 16.15 1.27 15.26
C LEU A 211 17.26 0.86 14.29
N ALA A 212 18.07 -0.13 14.64
CA ALA A 212 19.10 -0.64 13.75
C ALA A 212 18.51 -1.31 12.50
N TRP A 213 17.38 -2.02 12.64
CA TRP A 213 16.63 -2.60 11.53
C TRP A 213 16.07 -1.51 10.61
N TYR A 214 15.33 -0.55 11.18
CA TYR A 214 14.75 0.57 10.42
C TYR A 214 15.82 1.42 9.72
N LYS A 215 16.88 1.83 10.42
CA LYS A 215 17.97 2.63 9.83
C LYS A 215 18.60 1.97 8.62
N ALA A 216 18.69 0.64 8.59
CA ALA A 216 19.23 -0.09 7.45
C ALA A 216 18.24 -0.15 6.27
N ALA A 217 16.94 -0.17 6.52
CA ALA A 217 15.89 -0.25 5.51
C ALA A 217 15.47 1.13 4.95
N TRP A 218 15.47 2.18 5.78
CA TRP A 218 14.96 3.51 5.43
C TRP A 218 15.50 4.13 4.14
N PRO A 219 16.81 4.12 3.85
CA PRO A 219 17.32 4.70 2.60
C PRO A 219 16.67 4.04 1.37
N TRP A 220 16.57 2.73 1.39
CA TRP A 220 15.99 1.95 0.30
C TRP A 220 14.49 2.14 0.20
N MET A 221 13.80 2.22 1.35
CA MET A 221 12.39 2.54 1.42
C MET A 221 12.10 3.94 0.87
N ALA A 222 12.94 4.93 1.18
CA ALA A 222 12.80 6.28 0.66
C ALA A 222 12.99 6.32 -0.87
N ILE A 223 13.99 5.61 -1.41
CA ILE A 223 14.21 5.50 -2.86
C ILE A 223 13.00 4.81 -3.53
N TYR A 224 12.57 3.66 -3.00
CA TYR A 224 11.43 2.94 -3.51
C TYR A 224 10.16 3.79 -3.49
N GLY A 225 9.81 4.39 -2.34
CA GLY A 225 8.60 5.18 -2.14
C GLY A 225 8.58 6.50 -2.90
N SER A 226 9.74 7.01 -3.33
CA SER A 226 9.83 8.23 -4.13
C SER A 226 9.85 7.95 -5.63
N LEU A 227 10.59 6.93 -6.08
CA LEU A 227 10.76 6.65 -7.51
C LEU A 227 9.56 5.91 -8.10
N LEU A 228 8.97 4.96 -7.35
CA LEU A 228 7.86 4.15 -7.88
C LEU A 228 6.64 4.99 -8.27
N PRO A 229 6.13 5.93 -7.44
CA PRO A 229 5.02 6.77 -7.83
C PRO A 229 5.40 7.90 -8.78
N CYS A 230 6.69 8.22 -8.93
CA CYS A 230 7.17 9.34 -9.73
C CYS A 230 7.79 8.90 -11.05
N THR A 231 7.01 8.20 -11.88
CA THR A 231 7.46 7.75 -13.22
C THR A 231 7.84 8.92 -14.15
N VAL A 232 7.38 10.13 -13.84
CA VAL A 232 7.68 11.38 -14.57
C VAL A 232 9.16 11.78 -14.46
N ILE A 233 9.87 11.38 -13.42
CA ILE A 233 11.24 11.84 -13.13
C ILE A 233 12.24 11.48 -14.25
N LEU A 234 12.06 10.35 -14.91
CA LEU A 234 12.85 9.95 -16.07
C LEU A 234 12.18 10.37 -17.39
N THR A 235 10.86 10.31 -17.46
CA THR A 235 10.09 10.58 -18.67
C THR A 235 10.20 12.05 -19.10
N LEU A 236 10.20 12.99 -18.15
CA LEU A 236 10.27 14.42 -18.47
C LEU A 236 11.61 14.81 -19.12
N PRO A 237 12.80 14.59 -18.49
CA PRO A 237 14.05 15.05 -19.07
C PRO A 237 14.43 14.27 -20.35
N LEU A 238 14.26 12.95 -20.36
CA LEU A 238 14.60 12.12 -21.50
C LEU A 238 13.59 12.31 -22.65
N GLY A 239 12.30 12.47 -22.33
CA GLY A 239 11.26 12.75 -23.30
C GLY A 239 11.42 14.14 -23.93
N ALA A 240 11.78 15.17 -23.15
CA ALA A 240 12.11 16.48 -23.68
C ALA A 240 13.31 16.42 -24.65
N TRP A 241 14.35 15.65 -24.30
CA TRP A 241 15.48 15.42 -25.21
C TRP A 241 15.03 14.70 -26.49
N PHE A 242 14.15 13.71 -26.43
CA PHE A 242 13.61 13.02 -27.62
C PHE A 242 12.81 13.95 -28.52
N VAL A 243 12.02 14.87 -27.93
CA VAL A 243 11.29 15.89 -28.71
C VAL A 243 12.28 16.83 -29.39
N LEU A 244 13.33 17.30 -28.72
CA LEU A 244 14.37 18.16 -29.31
C LEU A 244 15.13 17.47 -30.46
N CYS A 245 15.32 16.14 -30.36
CA CYS A 245 15.93 15.33 -31.41
C CYS A 245 14.97 14.97 -32.57
N GLY A 246 13.69 15.35 -32.49
CA GLY A 246 12.67 14.99 -33.48
C GLY A 246 12.27 13.51 -33.47
N ILE A 247 12.56 12.78 -32.38
CA ILE A 247 12.27 11.35 -32.24
C ILE A 247 10.81 11.12 -31.81
N SER A 248 10.23 12.03 -31.03
CA SER A 248 8.85 12.03 -30.52
C SER A 248 8.25 13.41 -30.67
N THR A 249 6.91 13.52 -30.60
CA THR A 249 6.20 14.80 -30.72
C THR A 249 5.95 15.41 -29.33
N LEU A 250 5.84 16.74 -29.26
CA LEU A 250 5.54 17.44 -28.01
C LEU A 250 4.14 17.07 -27.44
N PRO A 251 3.08 16.94 -28.25
CA PRO A 251 1.78 16.47 -27.79
C PRO A 251 1.84 15.07 -27.16
N ASP A 252 2.58 14.12 -27.76
CA ASP A 252 2.73 12.77 -27.22
C ASP A 252 3.46 12.80 -25.86
N LEU A 253 4.50 13.64 -25.73
CA LEU A 253 5.18 13.84 -24.46
C LEU A 253 4.21 14.35 -23.37
N ILE A 254 3.41 15.37 -23.69
CA ILE A 254 2.43 15.92 -22.73
C ILE A 254 1.40 14.85 -22.33
N LEU A 255 0.90 14.06 -23.29
CA LEU A 255 -0.03 12.98 -23.00
C LEU A 255 0.58 11.93 -22.06
N VAL A 256 1.79 11.46 -22.38
CA VAL A 256 2.49 10.47 -21.58
C VAL A 256 2.81 11.00 -20.17
N LEU A 257 3.17 12.28 -20.03
CA LEU A 257 3.38 12.92 -18.73
C LEU A 257 2.08 12.97 -17.91
N CYS A 258 0.97 13.39 -18.51
CA CYS A 258 -0.34 13.41 -17.84
C CYS A 258 -0.75 12.00 -17.38
N LEU A 259 -0.62 11.00 -18.24
CA LEU A 259 -0.93 9.61 -17.91
C LEU A 259 0.03 9.06 -16.85
N SER A 260 1.31 9.37 -16.90
CA SER A 260 2.31 8.96 -15.91
C SER A 260 1.98 9.44 -14.50
N LEU A 261 1.43 10.65 -14.36
CA LEU A 261 0.99 11.18 -13.06
C LEU A 261 -0.18 10.38 -12.47
N SER A 262 -1.04 9.80 -13.31
CA SER A 262 -2.18 9.00 -12.84
C SER A 262 -1.80 7.61 -12.32
N ILE A 263 -0.65 7.07 -12.71
CA ILE A 263 -0.20 5.71 -12.37
C ILE A 263 0.44 5.63 -10.97
N GLY A 264 1.01 6.72 -10.47
CA GLY A 264 1.88 6.73 -9.30
C GLY A 264 1.26 6.09 -8.05
N ILE A 265 0.06 6.53 -7.66
CA ILE A 265 -0.65 6.02 -6.47
C ILE A 265 -1.08 4.56 -6.65
N PRO A 266 -1.69 4.14 -7.77
CA PRO A 266 -2.00 2.73 -8.02
C PRO A 266 -0.77 1.82 -7.95
N LEU A 267 0.36 2.20 -8.54
CA LEU A 267 1.59 1.42 -8.47
C LEU A 267 2.10 1.26 -7.04
N LEU A 268 2.10 2.34 -6.26
CA LEU A 268 2.54 2.30 -4.87
C LEU A 268 1.65 1.37 -4.02
N LYS A 269 0.32 1.41 -4.24
CA LYS A 269 -0.63 0.55 -3.54
C LYS A 269 -0.61 -0.92 -3.99
N ALA A 270 -0.20 -1.18 -5.24
CA ALA A 270 -0.14 -2.54 -5.77
C ALA A 270 1.10 -3.30 -5.31
N LEU A 271 2.22 -2.60 -5.11
CA LEU A 271 3.55 -3.18 -4.89
C LEU A 271 4.13 -2.88 -3.50
N GLY A 272 3.51 -1.98 -2.71
CA GLY A 272 3.89 -1.61 -1.34
C GLY A 272 2.93 -2.17 -0.32
#